data_90c00a40ea1791038d7b4c49dca129ed
#
_entry.id   90c00a40ea1791038d7b4c49dca129ed
#
_cell.length_a   1.000
_cell.length_b   1.000
_cell.length_c   1.000
_cell.angle_alpha   90.00
_cell.angle_beta   90.00
_cell.angle_gamma   90.00
#
_symmetry.space_group_name_H-M   'P 1'
#
loop_
_entity.id
_entity.type
_entity.pdbx_description
1 polymer ?
#
loop_
_entity_poly.entity_id
_entity_poly.type
_entity_poly.pdbx_seq_one_letter_code
_entity_poly.pdbx_strand_id
1 'polypeptide(L)' 'NMDYLPTDPAILVSTINMLLRDEEFDSLEQICYAYNRDPEQLKAYLLSHGYVYSVEQRQMRPEGYDR' A
#
# COMPACT_ATOMS: atom_id res chain seq x y z
N ASN A 1 -16.28 -1.90 -7.09
CA ASN A 1 -15.13 -1.77 -8.00
C ASN A 1 -14.53 -0.38 -7.91
N MET A 2 -13.25 -0.34 -7.65
CA MET A 2 -12.51 0.90 -7.63
C MET A 2 -11.76 1.07 -8.93
N ASP A 3 -11.90 2.25 -9.54
CA ASP A 3 -11.14 2.55 -10.75
C ASP A 3 -9.79 3.17 -10.42
N TYR A 4 -9.62 3.65 -9.20
CA TYR A 4 -8.36 4.25 -8.73
C TYR A 4 -8.29 4.15 -7.22
N LEU A 5 -7.07 4.29 -6.70
CA LEU A 5 -6.83 4.18 -5.28
C LEU A 5 -7.23 5.47 -4.55
N PRO A 6 -7.66 5.37 -3.28
CA PRO A 6 -7.95 6.57 -2.48
C PRO A 6 -6.69 7.44 -2.31
N THR A 7 -6.90 8.71 -2.04
CA THR A 7 -5.79 9.63 -1.79
C THR A 7 -5.51 9.82 -0.30
N ASP A 8 -6.52 9.67 0.55
CA ASP A 8 -6.32 9.80 2.01
C ASP A 8 -5.38 8.70 2.50
N PRO A 9 -4.30 9.03 3.23
CA PRO A 9 -3.30 8.02 3.60
C PRO A 9 -3.87 6.85 4.40
N ALA A 10 -4.72 7.12 5.37
CA ALA A 10 -5.29 6.06 6.21
C ALA A 10 -6.19 5.13 5.39
N ILE A 11 -7.02 5.71 4.52
CA ILE A 11 -7.91 4.93 3.68
C ILE A 11 -7.10 4.16 2.64
N LEU A 12 -6.07 4.79 2.08
CA LEU A 12 -5.18 4.15 1.12
C LEU A 12 -4.49 2.93 1.73
N VAL A 13 -3.97 3.07 2.95
CA VAL A 13 -3.33 1.95 3.65
C VAL A 13 -4.33 0.82 3.88
N SER A 14 -5.53 1.14 4.35
CA SER A 14 -6.56 0.13 4.56
C SER A 14 -6.91 -0.60 3.28
N THR A 15 -7.03 0.13 2.18
CA THR A 15 -7.38 -0.45 0.89
C THR A 15 -6.28 -1.37 0.40
N ILE A 16 -5.02 -0.93 0.47
CA ILE A 16 -3.88 -1.75 0.06
C ILE A 16 -3.84 -3.03 0.87
N ASN A 17 -3.99 -2.91 2.19
CA ASN A 17 -3.90 -4.08 3.07
C ASN A 17 -5.03 -5.07 2.79
N MET A 18 -6.22 -4.56 2.50
CA MET A 18 -7.35 -5.43 2.15
C MET A 18 -7.07 -6.21 0.86
N LEU A 19 -6.56 -5.52 -0.16
CA LEU A 19 -6.27 -6.15 -1.45
C LEU A 19 -5.19 -7.23 -1.31
N LEU A 20 -4.18 -6.99 -0.49
CA LEU A 20 -3.13 -7.97 -0.24
C LEU A 20 -3.64 -9.14 0.59
N ARG A 21 -4.43 -8.86 1.63
CA ARG A 21 -4.97 -9.90 2.49
C ARG A 21 -5.91 -10.82 1.72
N ASP A 22 -6.71 -10.24 0.83
CA ASP A 22 -7.68 -11.03 0.06
C ASP A 22 -7.03 -11.71 -1.14
N GLU A 23 -5.71 -11.56 -1.29
CA GLU A 23 -4.90 -12.21 -2.33
C GLU A 23 -5.32 -11.85 -3.75
N GLU A 24 -5.90 -10.68 -3.91
CA GLU A 24 -6.19 -10.16 -5.25
C GLU A 24 -4.91 -9.71 -5.95
N PHE A 25 -3.88 -9.39 -5.16
CA PHE A 25 -2.57 -8.97 -5.66
C PHE A 25 -1.49 -9.61 -4.78
N ASP A 26 -0.34 -9.89 -5.39
CA ASP A 26 0.77 -10.51 -4.67
C ASP A 26 1.69 -9.50 -4.02
N SER A 27 1.66 -8.24 -4.46
CA SER A 27 2.61 -7.24 -3.98
C SER A 27 2.04 -5.84 -4.14
N LEU A 28 2.66 -4.90 -3.43
CA LEU A 28 2.33 -3.49 -3.57
C LEU A 28 2.55 -3.01 -5.00
N GLU A 29 3.62 -3.48 -5.63
CA GLU A 29 3.93 -3.10 -7.01
C GLU A 29 2.82 -3.51 -7.97
N GLN A 30 2.27 -4.70 -7.79
CA GLN A 30 1.16 -5.15 -8.65
C GLN A 30 -0.07 -4.26 -8.49
N ILE A 31 -0.36 -3.87 -7.25
CA ILE A 31 -1.48 -2.94 -7.01
C ILE A 31 -1.24 -1.63 -7.75
N CYS A 32 -0.01 -1.10 -7.64
CA CYS A 32 0.31 0.18 -8.28
C CYS A 32 0.17 0.10 -9.79
N TYR A 33 0.64 -0.98 -10.40
CA TYR A 33 0.53 -1.14 -11.85
C TYR A 33 -0.93 -1.28 -12.29
N ALA A 34 -1.72 -2.02 -11.52
CA ALA A 34 -3.12 -2.21 -11.84
C ALA A 34 -3.92 -0.89 -11.76
N TYR A 35 -3.52 0.00 -10.89
CA TYR A 35 -4.19 1.28 -10.69
C TYR A 35 -3.46 2.47 -11.32
N ASN A 36 -2.49 2.16 -12.18
CA ASN A 36 -1.74 3.18 -12.92
C ASN A 36 -1.03 4.17 -11.98
N ARG A 37 -0.38 3.65 -10.95
CA ARG A 37 0.38 4.44 -9.99
C ARG A 37 1.85 4.05 -10.04
N ASP A 38 2.71 5.01 -9.77
CA ASP A 38 4.15 4.76 -9.66
C ASP A 38 4.45 4.21 -8.27
N PRO A 39 5.00 2.97 -8.16
CA PRO A 39 5.25 2.38 -6.84
C PRO A 39 6.17 3.21 -5.96
N GLU A 40 7.20 3.82 -6.53
CA GLU A 40 8.15 4.60 -5.74
C GLU A 40 7.53 5.88 -5.21
N GLN A 41 6.70 6.53 -6.03
CA GLN A 41 5.99 7.72 -5.59
C GLN A 41 4.97 7.37 -4.49
N LEU A 42 4.27 6.27 -4.66
CA LEU A 42 3.29 5.84 -3.65
C LEU A 42 3.96 5.52 -2.34
N LYS A 43 5.09 4.81 -2.37
CA LYS A 43 5.85 4.49 -1.17
C LYS A 43 6.34 5.75 -0.46
N ALA A 44 6.84 6.70 -1.23
CA ALA A 44 7.32 7.96 -0.66
C ALA A 44 6.18 8.75 -0.01
N TYR A 45 5.04 8.79 -0.67
CA TYR A 45 3.86 9.45 -0.13
C TYR A 45 3.44 8.83 1.21
N LEU A 46 3.36 7.50 1.26
CA LEU A 46 2.95 6.80 2.47
C LEU A 46 3.99 6.95 3.57
N LEU A 47 5.28 6.93 3.21
CA LEU A 47 6.33 7.15 4.21
C LEU A 47 6.23 8.54 4.82
N SER A 48 5.89 9.55 4.02
CA SER A 48 5.73 10.91 4.53
C SER A 48 4.59 11.00 5.54
N HIS A 49 3.68 10.02 5.54
CA HIS A 49 2.57 9.96 6.49
C HIS A 49 2.78 8.86 7.54
N GLY A 50 4.00 8.33 7.65
CA GLY A 50 4.37 7.41 8.71
C GLY A 50 4.09 5.94 8.44
N TYR A 51 3.95 5.54 7.18
CA TYR A 51 3.67 4.14 6.81
C TYR A 51 4.77 3.57 5.93
N VAL A 52 5.14 2.32 6.22
CA VAL A 52 6.10 1.57 5.41
C VAL A 52 5.50 0.22 5.03
N TYR A 53 6.02 -0.37 3.97
CA TYR A 53 5.60 -1.71 3.56
C TYR A 53 6.44 -2.76 4.29
N SER A 54 5.76 -3.70 4.95
CA SER A 54 6.43 -4.84 5.59
C SER A 54 6.44 -6.00 4.61
N VAL A 55 7.62 -6.36 4.12
CA VAL A 55 7.76 -7.51 3.21
C VAL A 55 7.36 -8.79 3.93
N GLU A 56 7.75 -8.93 5.19
CA GLU A 56 7.43 -10.12 5.98
C GLU A 56 5.94 -10.35 6.10
N GLN A 57 5.20 -9.29 6.37
CA GLN A 57 3.77 -9.42 6.61
C GLN A 57 2.93 -9.18 5.38
N ARG A 58 3.57 -8.68 4.31
CA ARG A 58 2.87 -8.31 3.08
C ARG A 58 1.73 -7.33 3.37
N GLN A 59 2.06 -6.30 4.16
CA GLN A 59 1.09 -5.30 4.62
C GLN A 59 1.79 -3.97 4.80
N MET A 60 1.04 -2.88 4.64
CA MET A 60 1.51 -1.57 5.09
C MET A 60 1.42 -1.52 6.61
N ARG A 61 2.46 -0.99 7.24
CA ARG A 61 2.54 -0.89 8.70
C ARG A 61 3.04 0.49 9.12
N PRO A 62 2.76 0.92 10.34
CA PRO A 62 3.37 2.16 10.85
C PRO A 62 4.89 2.07 10.81
N GLU A 63 5.54 3.19 10.54
CA GLU A 63 7.00 3.24 10.50
C GLU A 63 7.56 2.75 11.83
N GLY A 64 8.57 1.87 11.77
CA GLY A 64 9.17 1.30 12.97
C GLY A 64 8.50 0.04 13.48
N TYR A 65 7.48 -0.43 12.79
CA TYR A 65 6.73 -1.62 13.23
C TYR A 65 7.62 -2.86 13.37
N ASP A 66 8.59 -3.02 12.45
CA ASP A 66 9.45 -4.20 12.41
C ASP A 66 10.73 -4.06 13.23
N ARG A 67 10.86 -3.05 14.05
CA ARG A 67 12.02 -2.87 14.92
C ARG A 67 11.99 -3.76 16.12
#